data_b6499d5ab14b4d2873990956f26b87c5
#
_entry.id   b6499d5ab14b4d2873990956f26b87c5
#
_cell.length_a   1.000
_cell.length_b   1.000
_cell.length_c   1.000
_cell.angle_alpha   90.00
_cell.angle_beta   90.00
_cell.angle_gamma   90.00
#
_symmetry.space_group_name_H-M   'P 1'
#
loop_
_entity.id
_entity.type
_entity.pdbx_description
1 polymer ?
#
loop_
_entity_poly.entity_id
_entity_poly.type
_entity_poly.pdbx_seq_one_letter_code
_entity_poly.pdbx_strand_id
1 'polypeptide(L)'
;YMFAAMHRFDYTIDDCLEFHDSIESVCQPLRHKNDEDRKQKLGLEKLRPWDMGVDIRGRPPLKPFKEVKEMVDGCSRIFHSMSKELGDYFDLLEANDCLDLDSRKGKAPGGYQYYLQKSRIPFIFMNAAGTQRNVETMIHEAGHAFHSFYSGHLQLIHERDAPIEFAEVASMSMELLTHPYWGE
;
A
#
# COMPACT_ATOMS: atom_id res chain seq x y z
N TYR A 1 15.79 20.40 -13.35
CA TYR A 1 14.57 21.12 -13.75
C TYR A 1 13.29 20.36 -13.43
N MET A 2 13.32 19.04 -13.45
CA MET A 2 12.18 18.21 -13.02
C MET A 2 11.81 18.46 -11.56
N PHE A 3 12.80 18.55 -10.67
CA PHE A 3 12.58 18.81 -9.25
C PHE A 3 11.89 20.15 -8.98
N ALA A 4 12.28 21.21 -9.71
CA ALA A 4 11.62 22.50 -9.59
C ALA A 4 10.15 22.44 -10.01
N ALA A 5 9.82 21.68 -11.08
CA ALA A 5 8.44 21.45 -11.51
C ALA A 5 7.62 20.63 -10.50
N MET A 6 8.27 19.78 -9.70
CA MET A 6 7.67 18.97 -8.65
C MET A 6 7.73 19.64 -7.27
N HIS A 7 8.22 20.88 -7.19
CA HIS A 7 8.47 21.59 -5.92
C HIS A 7 9.37 20.82 -4.93
N ARG A 8 10.33 20.04 -5.46
CA ARG A 8 11.28 19.26 -4.67
C ARG A 8 12.60 20.01 -4.56
N PHE A 9 12.94 20.45 -3.33
CA PHE A 9 14.13 21.24 -3.02
C PHE A 9 14.97 20.63 -1.88
N ASP A 10 14.57 19.51 -1.38
CA ASP A 10 15.12 18.79 -0.24
C ASP A 10 16.25 17.81 -0.63
N TYR A 11 16.38 17.50 -1.94
CA TYR A 11 17.47 16.71 -2.51
C TYR A 11 17.76 17.13 -3.96
N THR A 12 18.89 16.70 -4.49
CA THR A 12 19.41 17.04 -5.81
C THR A 12 19.36 15.86 -6.78
N ILE A 13 19.69 16.09 -8.04
CA ILE A 13 19.86 15.01 -9.02
C ILE A 13 21.00 14.08 -8.62
N ASP A 14 22.09 14.62 -8.05
CA ASP A 14 23.24 13.81 -7.63
C ASP A 14 22.87 12.86 -6.51
N ASP A 15 22.03 13.29 -5.54
CA ASP A 15 21.48 12.40 -4.51
C ASP A 15 20.66 11.24 -5.11
N CYS A 16 19.90 11.51 -6.16
CA CYS A 16 19.15 10.46 -6.87
C CYS A 16 20.07 9.48 -7.61
N LEU A 17 21.13 9.97 -8.23
CA LEU A 17 22.12 9.13 -8.91
C LEU A 17 22.88 8.27 -7.91
N GLU A 18 23.31 8.83 -6.79
CA GLU A 18 23.95 8.08 -5.70
C GLU A 18 23.03 7.00 -5.12
N PHE A 19 21.72 7.30 -4.99
CA PHE A 19 20.73 6.29 -4.60
C PHE A 19 20.66 5.15 -5.63
N HIS A 20 20.65 5.44 -6.94
CA HIS A 20 20.64 4.42 -8.00
C HIS A 20 21.91 3.56 -7.97
N ASP A 21 23.07 4.17 -7.82
CA ASP A 21 24.35 3.47 -7.73
C ASP A 21 24.41 2.57 -6.49
N SER A 22 23.85 3.03 -5.38
CA SER A 22 23.71 2.25 -4.15
C SER A 22 22.80 1.05 -4.33
N ILE A 23 21.64 1.22 -4.98
CA ILE A 23 20.73 0.11 -5.31
C ILE A 23 21.43 -0.91 -6.23
N GLU A 24 22.14 -0.44 -7.26
CA GLU A 24 22.85 -1.32 -8.18
C GLU A 24 23.94 -2.12 -7.47
N SER A 25 24.76 -1.47 -6.66
CA SER A 25 25.88 -2.11 -6.00
C SER A 25 25.50 -3.02 -4.84
N VAL A 26 24.45 -2.69 -4.08
CA VAL A 26 24.06 -3.40 -2.85
C VAL A 26 22.86 -4.33 -3.08
N CYS A 27 21.79 -3.83 -3.69
CA CYS A 27 20.54 -4.60 -3.80
C CYS A 27 20.54 -5.59 -4.96
N GLN A 28 21.16 -5.26 -6.10
CA GLN A 28 21.19 -6.14 -7.27
C GLN A 28 21.85 -7.50 -6.99
N PRO A 29 23.01 -7.59 -6.32
CA PRO A 29 23.61 -8.89 -5.98
C PRO A 29 22.71 -9.75 -5.10
N LEU A 30 22.01 -9.15 -4.14
CA LEU A 30 21.06 -9.84 -3.27
C LEU A 30 19.85 -10.36 -4.07
N ARG A 31 19.33 -9.53 -4.96
CA ARG A 31 18.24 -9.92 -5.85
C ARG A 31 18.65 -11.08 -6.74
N HIS A 32 19.80 -11.02 -7.41
CA HIS A 32 20.30 -12.11 -8.26
C HIS A 32 20.44 -13.42 -7.48
N LYS A 33 20.94 -13.36 -6.24
CA LYS A 33 21.01 -14.54 -5.38
C LYS A 33 19.63 -15.14 -5.11
N ASN A 34 18.66 -14.29 -4.79
CA ASN A 34 17.29 -14.72 -4.52
C ASN A 34 16.61 -15.29 -5.80
N ASP A 35 16.85 -14.67 -6.96
CA ASP A 35 16.32 -15.11 -8.24
C ASP A 35 16.91 -16.48 -8.65
N GLU A 36 18.22 -16.73 -8.44
CA GLU A 36 18.84 -18.01 -8.69
C GLU A 36 18.32 -19.10 -7.73
N ASP A 37 18.19 -18.80 -6.44
CA ASP A 37 17.58 -19.73 -5.47
C ASP A 37 16.13 -20.08 -5.86
N ARG A 38 15.36 -19.07 -6.27
CA ARG A 38 13.99 -19.25 -6.76
C ARG A 38 13.93 -20.13 -8.01
N LYS A 39 14.78 -19.84 -8.98
CA LYS A 39 14.91 -20.59 -10.23
C LYS A 39 15.18 -22.06 -9.97
N GLN A 40 16.13 -22.35 -9.07
CA GLN A 40 16.48 -23.71 -8.67
C GLN A 40 15.31 -24.43 -7.99
N LYS A 41 14.63 -23.76 -7.03
CA LYS A 41 13.49 -24.33 -6.30
C LYS A 41 12.29 -24.62 -7.21
N LEU A 42 12.11 -23.83 -8.27
CA LEU A 42 11.05 -24.04 -9.27
C LEU A 42 11.46 -25.02 -10.39
N GLY A 43 12.72 -25.46 -10.44
CA GLY A 43 13.22 -26.37 -11.49
C GLY A 43 13.25 -25.74 -12.89
N LEU A 44 13.45 -24.42 -12.99
CA LEU A 44 13.43 -23.67 -14.24
C LEU A 44 14.83 -23.44 -14.79
N GLU A 45 14.99 -23.52 -16.12
CA GLU A 45 16.23 -23.09 -16.80
C GLU A 45 16.40 -21.57 -16.80
N LYS A 46 15.27 -20.85 -16.90
CA LYS A 46 15.22 -19.37 -16.92
C LYS A 46 14.03 -18.89 -16.13
N LEU A 47 14.25 -17.92 -15.24
CA LEU A 47 13.20 -17.21 -14.54
C LEU A 47 12.59 -16.12 -15.44
N ARG A 48 11.28 -16.09 -15.53
CA ARG A 48 10.51 -15.11 -16.32
C ARG A 48 9.67 -14.24 -15.40
N PRO A 49 9.18 -13.05 -15.85
CA PRO A 49 8.40 -12.15 -14.99
C PRO A 49 7.18 -12.83 -14.32
N TRP A 50 6.51 -13.74 -14.99
CA TRP A 50 5.35 -14.45 -14.42
C TRP A 50 5.71 -15.55 -13.43
N ASP A 51 6.97 -15.99 -13.40
CA ASP A 51 7.46 -16.97 -12.44
C ASP A 51 7.73 -16.35 -11.07
N MET A 52 7.80 -15.00 -11.00
CA MET A 52 8.05 -14.25 -9.77
C MET A 52 6.90 -14.37 -8.76
N GLY A 53 5.67 -14.55 -9.21
CA GLY A 53 4.48 -14.70 -8.37
C GLY A 53 4.18 -16.15 -7.96
N VAL A 54 4.91 -17.14 -8.49
CA VAL A 54 4.66 -18.56 -8.21
C VAL A 54 5.17 -18.92 -6.81
N ASP A 55 4.36 -19.61 -6.01
CA ASP A 55 4.81 -20.13 -4.71
C ASP A 55 5.81 -21.27 -4.90
N ILE A 56 7.02 -21.10 -4.36
CA ILE A 56 8.11 -22.09 -4.50
C ILE A 56 7.83 -23.42 -3.79
N ARG A 57 6.81 -23.48 -2.94
CA ARG A 57 6.34 -24.70 -2.25
C ARG A 57 5.13 -25.31 -2.94
N GLY A 58 4.67 -24.76 -4.06
CA GLY A 58 3.53 -25.27 -4.82
C GLY A 58 2.17 -25.11 -4.12
N ARG A 59 2.06 -24.22 -3.12
CA ARG A 59 0.78 -23.96 -2.44
C ARG A 59 -0.15 -23.18 -3.34
N PRO A 60 -1.47 -23.37 -3.24
CA PRO A 60 -2.42 -22.58 -4.00
C PRO A 60 -2.39 -21.10 -3.56
N PRO A 61 -2.78 -20.17 -4.45
CA PRO A 61 -2.90 -18.75 -4.08
C PRO A 61 -3.85 -18.56 -2.90
N LEU A 62 -3.49 -17.66 -1.99
CA LEU A 62 -4.38 -17.23 -0.92
C LEU A 62 -5.60 -16.52 -1.52
N LYS A 63 -6.77 -16.85 -1.00
CA LYS A 63 -8.04 -16.20 -1.33
C LYS A 63 -8.71 -15.76 -0.02
N PRO A 64 -8.24 -14.64 0.57
CA PRO A 64 -8.66 -14.24 1.91
C PRO A 64 -10.12 -13.80 1.99
N PHE A 65 -10.74 -13.44 0.86
CA PHE A 65 -12.14 -13.04 0.80
C PHE A 65 -12.74 -13.40 -0.56
N LYS A 66 -14.06 -13.50 -0.63
CA LYS A 66 -14.84 -13.65 -1.86
C LYS A 66 -15.55 -12.36 -2.20
N GLU A 67 -16.18 -11.74 -1.21
CA GLU A 67 -16.92 -10.49 -1.33
C GLU A 67 -16.12 -9.35 -0.69
N VAL A 68 -16.16 -8.16 -1.30
CA VAL A 68 -15.45 -6.98 -0.80
C VAL A 68 -15.82 -6.66 0.65
N LYS A 69 -17.07 -6.88 1.03
CA LYS A 69 -17.53 -6.69 2.41
C LYS A 69 -16.74 -7.53 3.42
N GLU A 70 -16.37 -8.76 3.07
CA GLU A 70 -15.56 -9.63 3.95
C GLU A 70 -14.17 -9.03 4.20
N MET A 71 -13.58 -8.42 3.15
CA MET A 71 -12.31 -7.70 3.28
C MET A 71 -12.45 -6.47 4.18
N VAL A 72 -13.48 -5.66 3.99
CA VAL A 72 -13.76 -4.47 4.82
C VAL A 72 -13.92 -4.87 6.28
N ASP A 73 -14.78 -5.87 6.56
CA ASP A 73 -15.00 -6.37 7.93
C ASP A 73 -13.71 -6.94 8.55
N GLY A 74 -12.88 -7.62 7.75
CA GLY A 74 -11.58 -8.12 8.17
C GLY A 74 -10.62 -6.99 8.55
N CYS A 75 -10.50 -5.99 7.72
CA CYS A 75 -9.64 -4.82 7.97
C CYS A 75 -10.15 -4.01 9.19
N SER A 76 -11.46 -3.81 9.32
CA SER A 76 -12.06 -3.15 10.50
C SER A 76 -11.68 -3.88 11.79
N ARG A 77 -11.83 -5.22 11.83
CA ARG A 77 -11.39 -6.01 13.02
C ARG A 77 -9.91 -5.82 13.31
N ILE A 78 -9.04 -5.86 12.30
CA ILE A 78 -7.59 -5.65 12.46
C ILE A 78 -7.34 -4.28 13.08
N PHE A 79 -7.90 -3.21 12.53
CA PHE A 79 -7.67 -1.86 13.02
C PHE A 79 -8.22 -1.65 14.44
N HIS A 80 -9.39 -2.19 14.76
CA HIS A 80 -9.93 -2.16 16.14
C HIS A 80 -9.06 -2.95 17.13
N SER A 81 -8.48 -4.07 16.71
CA SER A 81 -7.55 -4.85 17.55
C SER A 81 -6.24 -4.11 17.81
N MET A 82 -5.79 -3.26 16.87
CA MET A 82 -4.61 -2.42 17.02
C MET A 82 -4.87 -1.21 17.93
N SER A 83 -5.93 -0.47 17.63
CA SER A 83 -6.31 0.75 18.32
C SER A 83 -7.77 1.06 18.07
N LYS A 84 -8.52 1.39 19.13
CA LYS A 84 -9.90 1.86 19.00
C LYS A 84 -10.01 3.06 18.03
N GLU A 85 -9.06 3.98 18.07
CA GLU A 85 -9.07 5.18 17.23
C GLU A 85 -8.91 4.84 15.75
N LEU A 86 -8.00 3.93 15.40
CA LEU A 86 -7.82 3.47 14.01
C LEU A 86 -9.07 2.74 13.51
N GLY A 87 -9.67 1.89 14.34
CA GLY A 87 -10.93 1.23 14.03
C GLY A 87 -12.05 2.23 13.79
N ASP A 88 -12.23 3.20 14.69
CA ASP A 88 -13.24 4.25 14.56
C ASP A 88 -13.06 5.08 13.27
N TYR A 89 -11.81 5.41 12.87
CA TYR A 89 -11.52 6.10 11.62
C TYR A 89 -11.86 5.24 10.40
N PHE A 90 -11.58 3.95 10.45
CA PHE A 90 -11.93 3.06 9.34
C PHE A 90 -13.44 2.90 9.19
N ASP A 91 -14.16 2.76 10.30
CA ASP A 91 -15.63 2.71 10.30
C ASP A 91 -16.26 4.00 9.77
N LEU A 92 -15.60 5.17 10.00
CA LEU A 92 -16.05 6.44 9.39
C LEU A 92 -15.95 6.43 7.86
N LEU A 93 -14.94 5.79 7.28
CA LEU A 93 -14.83 5.66 5.82
C LEU A 93 -16.01 4.85 5.25
N GLU A 94 -16.35 3.74 5.88
CA GLU A 94 -17.47 2.90 5.48
C GLU A 94 -18.81 3.64 5.66
N ALA A 95 -19.05 4.25 6.80
CA ALA A 95 -20.29 4.95 7.13
C ALA A 95 -20.58 6.17 6.22
N ASN A 96 -19.55 6.73 5.58
CA ASN A 96 -19.67 7.87 4.67
C ASN A 96 -19.54 7.50 3.19
N ASP A 97 -19.64 6.20 2.83
CA ASP A 97 -19.48 5.71 1.45
C ASP A 97 -18.16 6.15 0.79
N CYS A 98 -17.09 6.24 1.58
CA CYS A 98 -15.76 6.67 1.14
C CYS A 98 -14.84 5.51 0.71
N LEU A 99 -15.39 4.34 0.44
CA LEU A 99 -14.70 3.13 0.02
C LEU A 99 -15.24 2.65 -1.35
N ASP A 100 -14.53 2.98 -2.45
CA ASP A 100 -14.84 2.44 -3.79
C ASP A 100 -13.87 1.30 -4.12
N LEU A 101 -14.20 0.10 -3.71
CA LEU A 101 -13.28 -1.03 -3.67
C LEU A 101 -13.52 -2.09 -4.75
N ASP A 102 -14.75 -2.25 -5.24
CA ASP A 102 -15.09 -3.28 -6.20
C ASP A 102 -14.42 -3.09 -7.56
N SER A 103 -13.90 -4.16 -8.12
CA SER A 103 -13.46 -4.19 -9.51
C SER A 103 -14.67 -4.25 -10.45
N ARG A 104 -14.73 -3.37 -11.45
CA ARG A 104 -15.80 -3.33 -12.45
C ARG A 104 -15.30 -2.86 -13.81
N LYS A 105 -16.00 -3.25 -14.87
CA LYS A 105 -15.65 -2.85 -16.25
C LYS A 105 -15.65 -1.32 -16.38
N GLY A 106 -14.56 -0.78 -16.91
CA GLY A 106 -14.39 0.66 -17.13
C GLY A 106 -13.83 1.44 -15.93
N LYS A 107 -13.66 0.79 -14.77
CA LYS A 107 -12.96 1.40 -13.62
C LYS A 107 -11.47 1.51 -13.92
N ALA A 108 -10.84 2.64 -13.57
CA ALA A 108 -9.40 2.84 -13.75
C ALA A 108 -8.60 1.81 -12.93
N PRO A 109 -7.46 1.31 -13.43
CA PRO A 109 -6.61 0.41 -12.65
C PRO A 109 -5.89 1.14 -11.51
N GLY A 110 -5.40 0.35 -10.54
CA GLY A 110 -4.63 0.86 -9.40
C GLY A 110 -5.46 1.02 -8.13
N GLY A 111 -4.81 1.57 -7.11
CA GLY A 111 -5.38 1.97 -5.83
C GLY A 111 -4.80 3.31 -5.43
N TYR A 112 -5.56 4.10 -4.70
CA TYR A 112 -5.10 5.36 -4.11
C TYR A 112 -6.03 5.80 -2.98
N GLN A 113 -5.47 6.59 -2.08
CA GLN A 113 -6.22 7.39 -1.12
C GLN A 113 -6.25 8.85 -1.59
N TYR A 114 -7.35 9.54 -1.37
CA TYR A 114 -7.49 10.97 -1.62
C TYR A 114 -8.24 11.68 -0.49
N TYR A 115 -7.69 12.78 0.03
CA TYR A 115 -8.34 13.53 1.09
C TYR A 115 -9.33 14.55 0.53
N LEU A 116 -10.59 14.41 0.89
CA LEU A 116 -11.66 15.33 0.48
C LEU A 116 -11.65 16.57 1.37
N GLN A 117 -10.98 17.63 0.94
CA GLN A 117 -10.70 18.83 1.72
C GLN A 117 -11.96 19.50 2.32
N LYS A 118 -13.09 19.46 1.61
CA LYS A 118 -14.35 20.08 2.05
C LYS A 118 -15.03 19.27 3.15
N SER A 119 -15.18 17.97 2.97
CA SER A 119 -15.80 17.07 3.94
C SER A 119 -14.85 16.62 5.05
N ARG A 120 -13.54 16.82 4.85
CA ARG A 120 -12.46 16.40 5.75
C ARG A 120 -12.47 14.89 6.03
N ILE A 121 -12.84 14.12 5.02
CA ILE A 121 -12.85 12.66 5.06
C ILE A 121 -11.96 12.15 3.93
N PRO A 122 -11.06 11.18 4.18
CA PRO A 122 -10.35 10.45 3.15
C PRO A 122 -11.29 9.59 2.31
N PHE A 123 -10.91 9.33 1.07
CA PHE A 123 -11.60 8.41 0.16
C PHE A 123 -10.59 7.39 -0.34
N ILE A 124 -10.94 6.12 -0.33
CA ILE A 124 -10.09 5.03 -0.81
C ILE A 124 -10.71 4.43 -2.08
N PHE A 125 -9.89 4.36 -3.12
CA PHE A 125 -10.22 3.73 -4.39
C PHE A 125 -9.27 2.57 -4.64
N MET A 126 -9.80 1.41 -5.04
CA MET A 126 -8.99 0.27 -5.48
C MET A 126 -9.80 -0.69 -6.35
N ASN A 127 -9.17 -1.77 -6.81
CA ASN A 127 -9.81 -2.83 -7.59
C ASN A 127 -9.61 -4.18 -6.87
N ALA A 128 -10.50 -4.53 -5.97
CA ALA A 128 -10.47 -5.80 -5.25
C ALA A 128 -10.92 -6.97 -6.13
N ALA A 129 -10.17 -8.06 -6.09
CA ALA A 129 -10.39 -9.28 -6.87
C ALA A 129 -10.17 -10.57 -6.04
N GLY A 130 -10.29 -10.50 -4.71
CA GLY A 130 -10.19 -11.66 -3.82
C GLY A 130 -8.78 -12.15 -3.52
N THR A 131 -7.75 -11.35 -3.79
CA THR A 131 -6.36 -11.74 -3.60
C THR A 131 -5.76 -11.21 -2.30
N GLN A 132 -4.71 -11.87 -1.80
CA GLN A 132 -3.93 -11.37 -0.66
C GLN A 132 -3.40 -9.94 -0.90
N ARG A 133 -2.96 -9.65 -2.12
CA ARG A 133 -2.48 -8.32 -2.51
C ARG A 133 -3.55 -7.22 -2.32
N ASN A 134 -4.84 -7.56 -2.47
CA ASN A 134 -5.90 -6.58 -2.23
C ASN A 134 -6.03 -6.21 -0.75
N VAL A 135 -5.81 -7.16 0.16
CA VAL A 135 -5.78 -6.87 1.61
C VAL A 135 -4.59 -5.96 1.93
N GLU A 136 -3.41 -6.27 1.40
CA GLU A 136 -2.20 -5.43 1.56
C GLU A 136 -2.45 -4.01 1.04
N THR A 137 -3.03 -3.88 -0.16
CA THR A 137 -3.39 -2.58 -0.74
C THR A 137 -4.39 -1.84 0.15
N MET A 138 -5.44 -2.51 0.65
CA MET A 138 -6.43 -1.87 1.53
C MET A 138 -5.79 -1.33 2.80
N ILE A 139 -4.89 -2.09 3.42
CA ILE A 139 -4.16 -1.68 4.62
C ILE A 139 -3.22 -0.50 4.32
N HIS A 140 -2.54 -0.52 3.17
CA HIS A 140 -1.68 0.56 2.69
C HIS A 140 -2.47 1.86 2.53
N GLU A 141 -3.57 1.83 1.78
CA GLU A 141 -4.42 3.02 1.55
C GLU A 141 -5.07 3.50 2.85
N ALA A 142 -5.41 2.59 3.77
CA ALA A 142 -5.88 2.96 5.10
C ALA A 142 -4.80 3.70 5.90
N GLY A 143 -3.53 3.34 5.76
CA GLY A 143 -2.40 4.06 6.36
C GLY A 143 -2.34 5.52 5.91
N HIS A 144 -2.52 5.79 4.62
CA HIS A 144 -2.67 7.14 4.10
C HIS A 144 -3.92 7.85 4.64
N ALA A 145 -5.03 7.14 4.74
CA ALA A 145 -6.28 7.69 5.27
C ALA A 145 -6.14 8.10 6.74
N PHE A 146 -5.52 7.27 7.57
CA PHE A 146 -5.25 7.60 8.98
C PHE A 146 -4.34 8.81 9.12
N HIS A 147 -3.26 8.88 8.32
CA HIS A 147 -2.40 10.06 8.27
C HIS A 147 -3.21 11.32 7.91
N SER A 148 -4.10 11.22 6.93
CA SER A 148 -4.97 12.32 6.54
C SER A 148 -5.96 12.74 7.62
N PHE A 149 -6.51 11.81 8.41
CA PHE A 149 -7.35 12.12 9.57
C PHE A 149 -6.54 12.87 10.63
N TYR A 150 -5.32 12.40 10.95
CA TYR A 150 -4.45 13.05 11.94
C TYR A 150 -4.02 14.47 11.51
N SER A 151 -3.72 14.70 10.24
CA SER A 151 -3.36 16.03 9.73
C SER A 151 -4.57 16.94 9.48
N GLY A 152 -5.78 16.39 9.45
CA GLY A 152 -7.02 17.10 9.11
C GLY A 152 -7.38 18.25 10.04
N HIS A 153 -6.86 18.29 11.26
CA HIS A 153 -7.07 19.39 12.22
C HIS A 153 -6.28 20.65 11.90
N LEU A 154 -5.23 20.55 11.09
CA LEU A 154 -4.41 21.69 10.69
C LEU A 154 -5.24 22.68 9.84
N GLN A 155 -5.04 23.99 10.05
CA GLN A 155 -5.88 24.99 9.41
C GLN A 155 -5.53 25.19 7.93
N LEU A 156 -4.24 25.24 7.61
CA LEU A 156 -3.77 25.49 6.25
C LEU A 156 -3.70 24.18 5.46
N ILE A 157 -4.26 24.18 4.26
CA ILE A 157 -4.35 22.98 3.42
C ILE A 157 -2.96 22.40 3.12
N HIS A 158 -1.99 23.25 2.81
CA HIS A 158 -0.62 22.81 2.49
C HIS A 158 0.18 22.29 3.70
N GLU A 159 -0.28 22.52 4.92
CA GLU A 159 0.31 21.91 6.12
C GLU A 159 -0.20 20.47 6.35
N ARG A 160 -1.29 20.08 5.67
CA ARG A 160 -1.86 18.73 5.77
C ARG A 160 -1.15 17.73 4.87
N ASP A 161 -0.47 18.24 3.85
CA ASP A 161 0.24 17.40 2.89
C ASP A 161 1.67 17.13 3.37
N ALA A 162 2.06 15.87 3.42
CA ALA A 162 3.44 15.47 3.67
C ALA A 162 4.18 15.25 2.35
N PRO A 163 5.52 15.39 2.33
CA PRO A 163 6.33 14.84 1.25
C PRO A 163 5.98 13.38 1.00
N ILE A 164 6.01 12.96 -0.27
CA ILE A 164 5.55 11.61 -0.66
C ILE A 164 6.25 10.51 0.14
N GLU A 165 7.54 10.68 0.44
CA GLU A 165 8.32 9.71 1.21
C GLU A 165 7.78 9.51 2.63
N PHE A 166 7.30 10.58 3.27
CA PHE A 166 6.69 10.50 4.59
C PHE A 166 5.24 10.00 4.54
N ALA A 167 4.52 10.32 3.47
CA ALA A 167 3.22 9.71 3.24
C ALA A 167 3.33 8.18 3.11
N GLU A 168 4.37 7.70 2.39
CA GLU A 168 4.64 6.27 2.25
C GLU A 168 5.16 5.63 3.56
N VAL A 169 5.82 6.39 4.44
CA VAL A 169 6.15 5.89 5.79
C VAL A 169 4.87 5.53 6.55
N ALA A 170 3.82 6.34 6.46
CA ALA A 170 2.55 6.04 7.11
C ALA A 170 1.90 4.77 6.53
N SER A 171 1.81 4.66 5.20
CA SER A 171 1.18 3.51 4.52
C SER A 171 1.96 2.21 4.73
N MET A 172 3.26 2.21 4.49
CA MET A 172 4.12 1.02 4.62
C MET A 172 4.28 0.59 6.09
N SER A 173 4.28 1.53 7.03
CA SER A 173 4.27 1.18 8.46
C SER A 173 2.99 0.45 8.83
N MET A 174 1.84 0.86 8.29
CA MET A 174 0.58 0.18 8.55
C MET A 174 0.58 -1.25 8.01
N GLU A 175 1.15 -1.49 6.82
CA GLU A 175 1.34 -2.85 6.31
C GLU A 175 2.10 -3.74 7.32
N LEU A 176 3.20 -3.24 7.89
CA LEU A 176 4.02 -4.00 8.84
C LEU A 176 3.36 -4.17 10.20
N LEU A 177 2.74 -3.13 10.73
CA LEU A 177 2.12 -3.14 12.07
C LEU A 177 0.89 -4.04 12.14
N THR A 178 0.22 -4.29 11.02
CA THR A 178 -0.95 -5.18 10.98
C THR A 178 -0.59 -6.66 10.96
N HIS A 179 0.65 -7.05 10.58
CA HIS A 179 1.04 -8.47 10.44
C HIS A 179 0.67 -9.37 11.63
N PRO A 180 0.85 -8.95 12.92
CA PRO A 180 0.47 -9.79 14.07
C PRO A 180 -1.03 -10.14 14.12
N TYR A 181 -1.88 -9.36 13.47
CA TYR A 181 -3.34 -9.47 13.52
C TYR A 181 -3.96 -10.22 12.32
N TRP A 182 -3.14 -10.66 11.36
CA TRP A 182 -3.64 -11.31 10.13
C TRP A 182 -4.15 -12.74 10.33
N GLY A 183 -4.00 -13.31 11.50
CA GLY A 183 -4.50 -14.62 11.87
C GLY A 183 -5.86 -14.61 12.61
N GLU A 184 -6.44 -13.42 12.78
CA GLU A 184 -7.70 -13.21 13.52
C GLU A 184 -8.94 -13.14 12.57
#